data_af9bd17460ff48e85f2892353b0e6111
#
_entry.id   af9bd17460ff48e85f2892353b0e6111
#
_cell.length_a   1.000
_cell.length_b   1.000
_cell.length_c   1.000
_cell.angle_alpha   90.00
_cell.angle_beta   90.00
_cell.angle_gamma   90.00
#
_symmetry.space_group_name_H-M   'P 1'
#
loop_
_entity.id
_entity.type
_entity.pdbx_description
1 polymer ?
#
loop_
_entity_poly.entity_id
_entity_poly.type
_entity_poly.pdbx_seq_one_letter_code
_entity_poly.pdbx_strand_id
1 'polypeptide(L)'
;MSKKICISTWCTDDYKDLLGVEKLANSIKYFHPEVDHVIVDTKMTNEINEKYSPWMRPIWMMAPTCLPYADDYDMVIHLDADAVVTGPMTELFECDADVIGVRNNNSFGKAGSHNGITITHLEPFGDGSQIPMQGFINAGLVAANNKEFWEDWHDVNYQSAKIKET
;
A
#
# COMPACT_ATOMS: atom_id res chain seq x y z
N MET A 1 5.33 -20.98 -14.94
CA MET A 1 6.42 -20.47 -14.09
C MET A 1 5.76 -19.83 -12.87
N SER A 2 6.31 -20.02 -11.67
CA SER A 2 5.80 -19.32 -10.49
C SER A 2 6.10 -17.82 -10.61
N LYS A 3 5.15 -16.95 -10.24
CA LYS A 3 5.37 -15.50 -10.19
C LYS A 3 6.50 -15.18 -9.21
N LYS A 4 7.35 -14.23 -9.57
CA LYS A 4 8.32 -13.62 -8.66
C LYS A 4 7.60 -12.52 -7.87
N ILE A 5 7.54 -12.66 -6.55
CA ILE A 5 6.70 -11.83 -5.68
C ILE A 5 7.56 -11.08 -4.68
N CYS A 6 7.27 -9.79 -4.49
CA CYS A 6 7.82 -8.95 -3.43
C CYS A 6 6.72 -8.44 -2.52
N ILE A 7 6.90 -8.60 -1.21
CA ILE A 7 6.09 -7.92 -0.19
C ILE A 7 6.88 -6.72 0.31
N SER A 8 6.35 -5.53 0.16
CA SER A 8 6.89 -4.27 0.67
C SER A 8 6.11 -3.83 1.90
N THR A 9 6.80 -3.66 3.00
CA THR A 9 6.23 -3.18 4.27
C THR A 9 6.94 -1.90 4.67
N TRP A 10 6.20 -0.81 4.80
CA TRP A 10 6.78 0.43 5.30
C TRP A 10 6.73 0.49 6.82
N CYS A 11 7.90 0.61 7.44
CA CYS A 11 8.02 0.72 8.89
C CYS A 11 9.31 1.45 9.28
N THR A 12 9.20 2.72 9.62
CA THR A 12 10.35 3.50 10.11
C THR A 12 10.84 2.97 11.46
N ASP A 13 12.11 3.24 11.79
CA ASP A 13 12.77 2.69 12.97
C ASP A 13 12.03 3.03 14.28
N ASP A 14 11.42 4.22 14.35
CA ASP A 14 10.66 4.67 15.53
C ASP A 14 9.41 3.82 15.83
N TYR A 15 8.91 3.07 14.84
CA TYR A 15 7.68 2.29 14.94
C TYR A 15 7.90 0.77 14.94
N LYS A 16 9.12 0.28 14.69
CA LYS A 16 9.41 -1.16 14.55
C LYS A 16 8.92 -1.98 15.74
N ASP A 17 9.24 -1.55 16.95
CA ASP A 17 8.86 -2.25 18.17
C ASP A 17 7.37 -2.12 18.45
N LEU A 18 6.79 -0.94 18.19
CA LEU A 18 5.39 -0.65 18.45
C LEU A 18 4.44 -1.44 17.54
N LEU A 19 4.75 -1.52 16.25
CA LEU A 19 3.89 -2.17 15.25
C LEU A 19 4.16 -3.69 15.17
N GLY A 20 5.29 -4.16 15.69
CA GLY A 20 5.59 -5.60 15.70
C GLY A 20 5.96 -6.16 14.34
N VAL A 21 6.62 -5.37 13.49
CA VAL A 21 7.04 -5.75 12.12
C VAL A 21 7.85 -7.04 12.06
N GLU A 22 8.59 -7.40 13.11
CA GLU A 22 9.27 -8.69 13.20
C GLU A 22 8.32 -9.88 13.21
N LYS A 23 7.12 -9.73 13.82
CA LYS A 23 6.09 -10.79 13.82
C LYS A 23 5.56 -10.99 12.40
N LEU A 24 5.34 -9.90 11.67
CA LEU A 24 4.97 -9.95 10.26
C LEU A 24 6.06 -10.66 9.46
N ALA A 25 7.32 -10.24 9.55
CA ALA A 25 8.44 -10.83 8.82
C ALA A 25 8.58 -12.34 9.10
N ASN A 26 8.47 -12.74 10.38
CA ASN A 26 8.52 -14.13 10.76
C ASN A 26 7.34 -14.94 10.23
N SER A 27 6.13 -14.36 10.20
CA SER A 27 4.95 -15.02 9.67
C SER A 27 5.01 -15.20 8.15
N ILE A 28 5.49 -14.19 7.41
CA ILE A 28 5.74 -14.30 5.98
C ILE A 28 6.77 -15.41 5.72
N LYS A 29 7.92 -15.36 6.39
CA LYS A 29 8.98 -16.37 6.23
C LYS A 29 8.52 -17.79 6.57
N TYR A 30 7.59 -17.95 7.52
CA TYR A 30 7.07 -19.26 7.90
C TYR A 30 6.14 -19.86 6.85
N PHE A 31 5.22 -19.07 6.30
CA PHE A 31 4.24 -19.55 5.32
C PHE A 31 4.74 -19.46 3.86
N HIS A 32 5.65 -18.51 3.59
CA HIS A 32 6.12 -18.16 2.24
C HIS A 32 7.63 -17.87 2.23
N PRO A 33 8.48 -18.87 2.53
CA PRO A 33 9.93 -18.69 2.53
C PRO A 33 10.51 -18.34 1.15
N GLU A 34 9.75 -18.55 0.08
CA GLU A 34 10.11 -18.26 -1.31
C GLU A 34 9.84 -16.80 -1.74
N VAL A 35 9.12 -16.04 -0.91
CA VAL A 35 8.74 -14.66 -1.24
C VAL A 35 9.75 -13.67 -0.66
N ASP A 36 10.16 -12.71 -1.47
CA ASP A 36 11.00 -11.62 -0.99
C ASP A 36 10.18 -10.65 -0.15
N HIS A 37 10.61 -10.41 1.10
CA HIS A 37 9.99 -9.43 1.99
C HIS A 37 10.98 -8.31 2.29
N VAL A 38 10.60 -7.07 1.95
CA VAL A 38 11.39 -5.87 2.18
C VAL A 38 10.69 -5.00 3.22
N ILE A 39 11.41 -4.70 4.30
CA ILE A 39 10.99 -3.70 5.29
C ILE A 39 11.64 -2.38 4.91
N VAL A 40 10.83 -1.45 4.42
CA VAL A 40 11.28 -0.10 4.06
C VAL A 40 11.43 0.72 5.34
N ASP A 41 12.64 0.78 5.84
CA ASP A 41 13.03 1.48 7.07
C ASP A 41 13.20 2.99 6.87
N THR A 42 13.67 3.69 7.90
CA THR A 42 13.90 5.14 7.86
C THR A 42 14.92 5.54 6.77
N LYS A 43 15.99 4.77 6.62
CA LYS A 43 17.02 5.08 5.62
C LYS A 43 16.46 4.93 4.20
N MET A 44 15.83 3.80 3.92
CA MET A 44 15.20 3.54 2.62
C MET A 44 14.08 4.55 2.32
N THR A 45 13.31 4.93 3.34
CA THR A 45 12.28 5.98 3.22
C THR A 45 12.88 7.30 2.76
N ASN A 46 14.01 7.72 3.32
CA ASN A 46 14.69 8.95 2.91
C ASN A 46 15.20 8.86 1.47
N GLU A 47 15.81 7.75 1.09
CA GLU A 47 16.30 7.52 -0.28
C GLU A 47 15.15 7.53 -1.30
N ILE A 48 14.00 6.94 -0.96
CA ILE A 48 12.79 6.94 -1.78
C ILE A 48 12.23 8.37 -1.89
N ASN A 49 12.16 9.10 -0.78
CA ASN A 49 11.69 10.49 -0.76
C ASN A 49 12.55 11.41 -1.62
N GLU A 50 13.87 11.28 -1.54
CA GLU A 50 14.78 12.07 -2.39
C GLU A 50 14.53 11.81 -3.88
N LYS A 51 14.24 10.56 -4.24
CA LYS A 51 14.06 10.16 -5.63
C LYS A 51 12.68 10.51 -6.18
N TYR A 52 11.62 10.28 -5.41
CA TYR A 52 10.24 10.33 -5.90
C TYR A 52 9.46 11.54 -5.37
N SER A 53 9.70 11.97 -4.12
CA SER A 53 8.87 13.01 -3.51
C SER A 53 9.43 13.55 -2.21
N PRO A 54 10.31 14.55 -2.23
CA PRO A 54 10.95 15.10 -1.02
C PRO A 54 9.99 15.75 0.00
N TRP A 55 8.70 15.86 -0.31
CA TRP A 55 7.66 16.49 0.53
C TRP A 55 6.52 15.54 0.89
N MET A 56 6.67 14.24 0.61
CA MET A 56 5.61 13.26 0.84
C MET A 56 5.37 13.01 2.33
N ARG A 57 4.12 13.05 2.75
CA ARG A 57 3.72 12.71 4.12
C ARG A 57 3.70 11.20 4.31
N PRO A 58 3.91 10.70 5.56
CA PRO A 58 3.93 9.26 5.85
C PRO A 58 2.76 8.46 5.25
N ILE A 59 1.54 8.97 5.35
CA ILE A 59 0.34 8.29 4.85
C ILE A 59 0.35 8.02 3.33
N TRP A 60 1.22 8.67 2.57
CA TRP A 60 1.32 8.52 1.12
C TRP A 60 2.50 7.66 0.68
N MET A 61 3.20 7.05 1.63
CA MET A 61 4.40 6.24 1.34
C MET A 61 4.11 4.86 0.74
N MET A 62 2.86 4.40 0.74
CA MET A 62 2.53 3.05 0.25
C MET A 62 2.97 2.83 -1.20
N ALA A 63 2.53 3.68 -2.13
CA ALA A 63 2.94 3.56 -3.53
C ALA A 63 4.45 3.78 -3.72
N PRO A 64 5.08 4.85 -3.20
CA PRO A 64 6.53 5.03 -3.31
C PRO A 64 7.36 3.88 -2.77
N THR A 65 6.91 3.19 -1.72
CA THR A 65 7.66 2.04 -1.17
C THR A 65 7.54 0.77 -2.00
N CYS A 66 6.57 0.70 -2.91
CA CYS A 66 6.40 -0.41 -3.86
C CYS A 66 7.09 -0.17 -5.20
N LEU A 67 7.17 1.08 -5.65
CA LEU A 67 7.74 1.46 -6.95
C LEU A 67 9.14 0.91 -7.24
N PRO A 68 10.11 0.90 -6.28
CA PRO A 68 11.45 0.40 -6.55
C PRO A 68 11.52 -1.07 -6.96
N TYR A 69 10.47 -1.84 -6.65
CA TYR A 69 10.41 -3.28 -6.89
C TYR A 69 9.54 -3.65 -8.09
N ALA A 70 8.73 -2.72 -8.58
CA ALA A 70 7.71 -3.00 -9.59
C ALA A 70 8.26 -3.39 -10.98
N ASP A 71 9.54 -3.09 -11.27
CA ASP A 71 10.20 -3.53 -12.51
C ASP A 71 10.82 -4.93 -12.41
N ASP A 72 11.12 -5.40 -11.20
CA ASP A 72 11.88 -6.64 -10.98
C ASP A 72 11.01 -7.83 -10.56
N TYR A 73 9.73 -7.59 -10.25
CA TYR A 73 8.79 -8.59 -9.74
C TYR A 73 7.50 -8.63 -10.57
N ASP A 74 6.95 -9.84 -10.73
CA ASP A 74 5.67 -10.06 -11.41
C ASP A 74 4.48 -9.56 -10.59
N MET A 75 4.63 -9.52 -9.26
CA MET A 75 3.65 -8.96 -8.33
C MET A 75 4.36 -8.24 -7.18
N VAL A 76 3.92 -7.03 -6.88
CA VAL A 76 4.32 -6.30 -5.67
C VAL A 76 3.12 -6.15 -4.76
N ILE A 77 3.32 -6.43 -3.48
CA ILE A 77 2.29 -6.39 -2.44
C ILE A 77 2.71 -5.37 -1.38
N HIS A 78 1.88 -4.36 -1.15
CA HIS A 78 1.97 -3.57 0.08
C HIS A 78 1.25 -4.31 1.20
N LEU A 79 1.91 -4.42 2.36
CA LEU A 79 1.32 -4.99 3.56
C LEU A 79 1.70 -4.13 4.78
N ASP A 80 0.69 -3.72 5.56
CA ASP A 80 0.89 -2.91 6.76
C ASP A 80 1.78 -3.60 7.79
N ALA A 81 2.61 -2.84 8.49
CA ALA A 81 3.62 -3.34 9.42
C ALA A 81 3.03 -4.02 10.68
N ASP A 82 1.79 -3.73 11.03
CA ASP A 82 1.05 -4.33 12.13
C ASP A 82 0.22 -5.56 11.72
N ALA A 83 0.32 -5.99 10.46
CA ALA A 83 -0.30 -7.20 9.97
C ALA A 83 0.44 -8.46 10.45
N VAL A 84 -0.24 -9.60 10.40
CA VAL A 84 0.33 -10.93 10.64
C VAL A 84 -0.28 -11.91 9.64
N VAL A 85 0.57 -12.64 8.92
CA VAL A 85 0.13 -13.73 8.04
C VAL A 85 -0.21 -14.96 8.89
N THR A 86 -1.44 -15.43 8.79
CA THR A 86 -1.95 -16.56 9.60
C THR A 86 -2.16 -17.84 8.80
N GLY A 87 -1.87 -17.81 7.51
CA GLY A 87 -2.03 -18.95 6.60
C GLY A 87 -1.41 -18.66 5.24
N PRO A 88 -1.37 -19.68 4.35
CA PRO A 88 -0.87 -19.51 3.00
C PRO A 88 -1.67 -18.45 2.22
N MET A 89 -0.95 -17.59 1.46
CA MET A 89 -1.52 -16.57 0.58
C MET A 89 -1.51 -17.02 -0.90
N THR A 90 -1.55 -18.31 -1.15
CA THR A 90 -1.42 -18.90 -2.50
C THR A 90 -2.48 -18.35 -3.47
N GLU A 91 -3.73 -18.21 -3.02
CA GLU A 91 -4.81 -17.65 -3.84
C GLU A 91 -4.54 -16.19 -4.26
N LEU A 92 -3.93 -15.39 -3.38
CA LEU A 92 -3.51 -14.03 -3.71
C LEU A 92 -2.41 -14.05 -4.78
N PHE A 93 -1.42 -14.91 -4.64
CA PHE A 93 -0.28 -14.99 -5.54
C PHE A 93 -0.65 -15.51 -6.93
N GLU A 94 -1.61 -16.41 -7.00
CA GLU A 94 -2.12 -17.00 -8.27
C GLU A 94 -3.14 -16.10 -8.97
N CYS A 95 -3.62 -15.03 -8.30
CA CYS A 95 -4.61 -14.14 -8.89
C CYS A 95 -4.01 -13.33 -10.04
N ASP A 96 -4.69 -13.32 -11.19
CA ASP A 96 -4.26 -12.61 -12.40
C ASP A 96 -4.91 -11.21 -12.55
N ALA A 97 -5.65 -10.76 -11.54
CA ALA A 97 -6.20 -9.40 -11.55
C ALA A 97 -5.07 -8.35 -11.50
N ASP A 98 -5.19 -7.28 -12.26
CA ASP A 98 -4.20 -6.20 -12.29
C ASP A 98 -3.95 -5.62 -10.92
N VAL A 99 -5.02 -5.43 -10.13
CA VAL A 99 -4.98 -4.90 -8.76
C VAL A 99 -5.88 -5.73 -7.85
N ILE A 100 -5.37 -6.05 -6.66
CA ILE A 100 -6.07 -6.81 -5.64
C ILE A 100 -6.03 -5.99 -4.34
N GLY A 101 -7.17 -5.85 -3.70
CA GLY A 101 -7.28 -5.15 -2.41
C GLY A 101 -8.35 -5.77 -1.52
N VAL A 102 -8.20 -5.58 -0.22
CA VAL A 102 -9.19 -6.03 0.75
C VAL A 102 -10.28 -4.97 0.88
N ARG A 103 -11.54 -5.40 0.74
CA ARG A 103 -12.68 -4.50 0.92
C ARG A 103 -12.71 -3.95 2.35
N ASN A 104 -12.85 -2.63 2.46
CA ASN A 104 -13.02 -2.00 3.76
C ASN A 104 -14.46 -2.21 4.27
N ASN A 105 -14.64 -3.18 5.16
CA ASN A 105 -15.95 -3.49 5.76
C ASN A 105 -16.38 -2.48 6.84
N ASN A 106 -15.50 -1.63 7.33
CA ASN A 106 -15.81 -0.64 8.37
C ASN A 106 -16.47 0.64 7.83
N SER A 107 -16.62 0.75 6.51
CA SER A 107 -17.22 1.91 5.85
C SER A 107 -18.76 1.99 5.98
N PHE A 108 -19.37 1.09 6.71
CA PHE A 108 -20.84 0.95 6.76
C PHE A 108 -21.55 1.97 7.66
N GLY A 109 -20.93 2.99 8.14
CA GLY A 109 -21.60 3.74 9.18
C GLY A 109 -22.07 5.13 8.85
N LYS A 110 -21.34 5.91 8.11
CA LYS A 110 -21.74 7.31 7.83
C LYS A 110 -21.12 7.78 6.51
N ALA A 111 -21.97 8.23 5.61
CA ALA A 111 -21.53 8.98 4.44
C ALA A 111 -20.64 10.15 4.89
N GLY A 112 -19.41 10.22 4.40
CA GLY A 112 -18.55 11.37 4.55
C GLY A 112 -17.36 11.24 5.50
N SER A 113 -17.17 10.13 6.21
CA SER A 113 -16.00 10.03 7.12
C SER A 113 -15.51 8.60 7.30
N HIS A 114 -14.25 8.37 7.01
CA HIS A 114 -13.51 7.21 7.45
C HIS A 114 -12.30 7.71 8.26
N ASN A 115 -12.24 7.35 9.55
CA ASN A 115 -11.19 7.80 10.48
C ASN A 115 -10.97 9.35 10.49
N GLY A 116 -12.03 10.14 10.35
CA GLY A 116 -11.95 11.59 10.30
C GLY A 116 -11.49 12.18 8.96
N ILE A 117 -11.27 11.35 7.95
CA ILE A 117 -11.00 11.82 6.59
C ILE A 117 -12.34 12.00 5.90
N THR A 118 -12.68 13.23 5.58
CA THR A 118 -13.90 13.55 4.84
C THR A 118 -13.70 13.19 3.38
N ILE A 119 -14.66 12.51 2.76
CA ILE A 119 -14.63 12.09 1.34
C ILE A 119 -14.56 13.28 0.37
N THR A 120 -14.79 14.49 0.83
CA THR A 120 -14.62 15.74 0.06
C THR A 120 -13.22 15.89 -0.57
N HIS A 121 -12.24 15.12 -0.13
CA HIS A 121 -10.91 15.11 -0.75
C HIS A 121 -10.85 14.36 -2.09
N LEU A 122 -11.91 13.69 -2.50
CA LEU A 122 -12.02 13.02 -3.80
C LEU A 122 -12.72 13.89 -4.87
N GLU A 123 -13.24 15.06 -4.48
CA GLU A 123 -13.90 16.00 -5.42
C GLU A 123 -13.04 16.43 -6.62
N PRO A 124 -11.70 16.56 -6.51
CA PRO A 124 -10.87 16.92 -7.67
C PRO A 124 -10.76 15.83 -8.73
N PHE A 125 -11.13 14.59 -8.42
CA PHE A 125 -10.95 13.43 -9.30
C PHE A 125 -12.24 12.93 -9.95
N GLY A 126 -13.36 13.58 -9.69
CA GLY A 126 -14.67 13.17 -10.21
C GLY A 126 -15.54 14.33 -10.64
N ASP A 127 -16.54 14.04 -11.42
CA ASP A 127 -17.62 14.92 -11.83
C ASP A 127 -18.61 15.26 -10.68
N GLY A 128 -18.21 15.08 -9.43
CA GLY A 128 -19.08 15.18 -8.25
C GLY A 128 -19.94 13.95 -8.04
N SER A 129 -19.80 12.89 -8.83
CA SER A 129 -20.50 11.64 -8.60
C SER A 129 -19.98 11.00 -7.30
N GLN A 130 -20.89 10.61 -6.42
CA GLN A 130 -20.53 9.92 -5.18
C GLN A 130 -19.88 8.58 -5.53
N ILE A 131 -18.60 8.40 -5.18
CA ILE A 131 -17.98 7.10 -5.25
C ILE A 131 -18.74 6.20 -4.26
N PRO A 132 -19.33 5.07 -4.72
CA PRO A 132 -20.04 4.19 -3.82
C PRO A 132 -19.11 3.75 -2.69
N MET A 133 -19.52 3.89 -1.43
CA MET A 133 -18.77 3.43 -0.25
C MET A 133 -18.32 1.97 -0.38
N GLN A 134 -18.98 1.21 -1.22
CA GLN A 134 -18.65 -0.19 -1.54
C GLN A 134 -17.35 -0.36 -2.35
N GLY A 135 -16.80 0.72 -2.91
CA GLY A 135 -15.54 0.71 -3.68
C GLY A 135 -14.29 1.01 -2.85
N PHE A 136 -14.42 1.32 -1.55
CA PHE A 136 -13.24 1.58 -0.73
C PHE A 136 -12.51 0.29 -0.38
N ILE A 137 -11.21 0.26 -0.64
CA ILE A 137 -10.31 -0.80 -0.20
C ILE A 137 -9.64 -0.40 1.11
N ASN A 138 -9.31 -1.39 1.93
CA ASN A 138 -8.40 -1.22 3.05
C ASN A 138 -6.97 -1.23 2.48
N ALA A 139 -6.24 -0.14 2.69
CA ALA A 139 -4.88 0.00 2.18
C ALA A 139 -3.85 -0.86 2.92
N GLY A 140 -4.23 -1.53 4.01
CA GLY A 140 -3.35 -2.43 4.76
C GLY A 140 -2.90 -3.68 4.00
N LEU A 141 -3.60 -4.04 2.91
CA LEU A 141 -3.15 -5.00 1.92
C LEU A 141 -3.59 -4.52 0.53
N VAL A 142 -2.62 -4.24 -0.32
CA VAL A 142 -2.82 -3.94 -1.75
C VAL A 142 -1.75 -4.66 -2.54
N ALA A 143 -2.15 -5.41 -3.57
CA ALA A 143 -1.25 -6.08 -4.49
C ALA A 143 -1.51 -5.62 -5.93
N ALA A 144 -0.47 -5.53 -6.73
CA ALA A 144 -0.59 -5.28 -8.15
C ALA A 144 0.39 -6.13 -8.97
N ASN A 145 -0.10 -6.60 -10.11
CA ASN A 145 0.65 -7.36 -11.10
C ASN A 145 1.31 -6.46 -12.17
N ASN A 146 1.21 -5.14 -12.02
CA ASN A 146 1.82 -4.20 -12.95
C ASN A 146 2.37 -2.97 -12.23
N LYS A 147 3.37 -2.35 -12.83
CA LYS A 147 4.02 -1.15 -12.31
C LYS A 147 3.13 0.09 -12.47
N GLU A 148 2.37 0.17 -13.55
CA GLU A 148 1.53 1.32 -13.91
C GLU A 148 0.60 1.69 -12.76
N PHE A 149 0.02 0.70 -12.06
CA PHE A 149 -0.80 0.95 -10.88
C PHE A 149 -0.05 1.72 -9.78
N TRP A 150 1.21 1.35 -9.50
CA TRP A 150 1.99 2.02 -8.46
C TRP A 150 2.41 3.44 -8.87
N GLU A 151 2.70 3.64 -10.16
CA GLU A 151 2.99 4.94 -10.76
C GLU A 151 1.76 5.85 -10.70
N ASP A 152 0.60 5.37 -11.14
CA ASP A 152 -0.66 6.11 -11.09
C ASP A 152 -1.06 6.47 -9.66
N TRP A 153 -0.94 5.53 -8.72
CA TRP A 153 -1.24 5.82 -7.32
C TRP A 153 -0.29 6.86 -6.74
N HIS A 154 1.00 6.78 -7.07
CA HIS A 154 1.97 7.80 -6.69
C HIS A 154 1.59 9.16 -7.25
N ASP A 155 1.23 9.25 -8.53
CA ASP A 155 0.87 10.50 -9.20
C ASP A 155 -0.41 11.11 -8.64
N VAL A 156 -1.41 10.32 -8.32
CA VAL A 156 -2.63 10.77 -7.63
C VAL A 156 -2.30 11.36 -6.27
N ASN A 157 -1.44 10.72 -5.49
CA ASN A 157 -0.98 11.23 -4.21
C ASN A 157 -0.23 12.56 -4.37
N TYR A 158 0.62 12.67 -5.39
CA TYR A 158 1.36 13.88 -5.72
C TYR A 158 0.44 15.06 -6.05
N GLN A 159 -0.54 14.87 -6.92
CA GLN A 159 -1.51 15.90 -7.26
C GLN A 159 -2.34 16.33 -6.04
N SER A 160 -2.75 15.37 -5.22
CA SER A 160 -3.50 15.64 -3.98
C SER A 160 -2.69 16.47 -2.97
N ALA A 161 -1.37 16.28 -2.92
CA ALA A 161 -0.50 17.05 -2.05
C ALA A 161 -0.39 18.51 -2.50
N LYS A 162 -0.23 18.75 -3.80
CA LYS A 162 -0.13 20.10 -4.37
C LYS A 162 -1.37 20.96 -4.12
N ILE A 163 -2.55 20.37 -4.15
CA ILE A 163 -3.81 21.09 -3.92
C ILE A 163 -3.91 21.64 -2.49
N LYS A 164 -3.23 21.02 -1.52
CA LYS A 164 -3.26 21.46 -0.12
C LYS A 164 -2.27 22.59 0.22
N GLU A 165 -1.36 22.89 -0.69
CA GLU A 165 -0.37 23.96 -0.51
C GLU A 165 -0.83 25.32 -1.11
N THR A 166 -1.96 25.32 -1.82
CA THR A 166 -2.63 26.52 -2.38
C THR A 166 -3.81 26.94 -1.52
#